data_6f767a89b19f755845a6fc6a08afd13e
#
_entry.id   6f767a89b19f755845a6fc6a08afd13e
#
_cell.length_a   1.000
_cell.length_b   1.000
_cell.length_c   1.000
_cell.angle_alpha   90.00
_cell.angle_beta   90.00
_cell.angle_gamma   90.00
#
_symmetry.space_group_name_H-M   'P 1'
#
loop_
_entity.id
_entity.type
_entity.pdbx_description
1 polymer ?
#
loop_
_entity_poly.entity_id
_entity_poly.type
_entity_poly.pdbx_seq_one_letter_code
_entity_poly.pdbx_strand_id
1 'polypeptide(L)'
;MELDELKQSWQALDRRLAQQHAFNLQLQRESRLDKMRHGLRPLWVGQIVQIVAGALLSLVAGNFWFEYRQYPHLLFCGLLVHLYGVLMIVFAARNLHLIKQIDYAAPVLDIQRRLAELRAWKTRIEAPVFLVTGCFVWIPALLMLFAGLGADVWRLHPEVVRWLCASGVASLLLMWLAIRLIRRVWGARVLEREAAGYSVRRAEAVLEEVRRFEHD
;
A
#
# COMPACT_ATOMS: atom_id res chain seq x y z
N MET A 1 -28.06 -0.54 62.54
CA MET A 1 -28.24 0.67 61.69
C MET A 1 -26.91 1.04 61.03
N GLU A 2 -25.86 1.32 61.75
CA GLU A 2 -24.56 1.73 61.15
C GLU A 2 -23.92 0.69 60.18
N LEU A 3 -24.08 -0.60 60.44
CA LEU A 3 -23.45 -1.66 59.63
C LEU A 3 -24.16 -1.81 58.26
N ASP A 4 -25.47 -1.58 58.20
CA ASP A 4 -26.23 -1.64 56.96
C ASP A 4 -26.01 -0.38 56.09
N GLU A 5 -25.84 0.78 56.71
CA GLU A 5 -25.47 2.02 56.03
C GLU A 5 -24.06 1.95 55.45
N LEU A 6 -23.11 1.37 56.19
CA LEU A 6 -21.76 1.12 55.73
C LEU A 6 -21.73 0.18 54.52
N LYS A 7 -22.50 -0.90 54.56
CA LYS A 7 -22.66 -1.88 53.50
C LYS A 7 -23.25 -1.28 52.21
N GLN A 8 -24.28 -0.40 52.40
CA GLN A 8 -24.87 0.34 51.28
C GLN A 8 -23.86 1.31 50.63
N SER A 9 -23.09 2.03 51.44
CA SER A 9 -22.09 2.96 50.95
C SER A 9 -20.95 2.24 50.20
N TRP A 10 -20.51 1.08 50.69
CA TRP A 10 -19.54 0.22 49.98
C TRP A 10 -20.09 -0.31 48.64
N GLN A 11 -21.33 -0.76 48.61
CA GLN A 11 -21.95 -1.22 47.36
C GLN A 11 -22.13 -0.08 46.37
N ALA A 12 -22.44 1.14 46.83
CA ALA A 12 -22.52 2.31 45.96
C ALA A 12 -21.14 2.72 45.41
N LEU A 13 -20.10 2.62 46.22
CA LEU A 13 -18.71 2.88 45.80
C LEU A 13 -18.25 1.85 44.77
N ASP A 14 -18.52 0.57 45.01
CA ASP A 14 -18.14 -0.53 44.13
C ASP A 14 -18.79 -0.40 42.75
N ARG A 15 -20.09 -0.02 42.70
CA ARG A 15 -20.81 0.28 41.48
C ARG A 15 -20.19 1.47 40.72
N ARG A 16 -19.80 2.53 41.44
CA ARG A 16 -19.14 3.69 40.81
C ARG A 16 -17.76 3.33 40.26
N LEU A 17 -16.98 2.55 40.99
CA LEU A 17 -15.69 2.06 40.54
C LEU A 17 -15.84 1.17 39.30
N ALA A 18 -16.80 0.26 39.28
CA ALA A 18 -17.06 -0.59 38.10
C ALA A 18 -17.47 0.25 36.88
N GLN A 19 -18.32 1.28 37.08
CA GLN A 19 -18.69 2.19 36.01
C GLN A 19 -17.51 3.02 35.49
N GLN A 20 -16.67 3.56 36.40
CA GLN A 20 -15.48 4.31 36.03
C GLN A 20 -14.45 3.41 35.27
N HIS A 21 -14.31 2.16 35.73
CA HIS A 21 -13.43 1.22 35.07
C HIS A 21 -13.90 0.88 33.65
N ALA A 22 -15.21 0.62 33.47
CA ALA A 22 -15.79 0.39 32.14
C ALA A 22 -15.62 1.61 31.21
N PHE A 23 -15.87 2.82 31.73
CA PHE A 23 -15.70 4.07 30.99
C PHE A 23 -14.24 4.33 30.60
N ASN A 24 -13.28 4.09 31.51
CA ASN A 24 -11.87 4.23 31.24
C ASN A 24 -11.36 3.23 30.17
N LEU A 25 -11.84 1.98 30.22
CA LEU A 25 -11.52 0.97 29.20
C LEU A 25 -12.06 1.39 27.83
N GLN A 26 -13.29 1.94 27.78
CA GLN A 26 -13.85 2.43 26.53
C GLN A 26 -13.05 3.61 25.96
N LEU A 27 -12.70 4.60 26.79
CA LEU A 27 -11.86 5.75 26.37
C LEU A 27 -10.47 5.31 25.87
N GLN A 28 -9.86 4.34 26.56
CA GLN A 28 -8.58 3.80 26.14
C GLN A 28 -8.70 3.07 24.78
N ARG A 29 -9.76 2.30 24.58
CA ARG A 29 -10.03 1.61 23.30
C ARG A 29 -10.21 2.63 22.18
N GLU A 30 -11.03 3.65 22.37
CA GLU A 30 -11.28 4.72 21.39
C GLU A 30 -9.97 5.46 21.03
N SER A 31 -9.18 5.86 22.04
CA SER A 31 -7.89 6.52 21.83
C SER A 31 -6.91 5.67 21.01
N ARG A 32 -6.88 4.35 21.21
CA ARG A 32 -6.00 3.44 20.46
C ARG A 32 -6.49 3.23 19.03
N LEU A 33 -7.80 3.12 18.83
CA LEU A 33 -8.39 3.04 17.49
C LEU A 33 -8.13 4.32 16.68
N ASP A 34 -8.19 5.48 17.33
CA ASP A 34 -7.81 6.75 16.71
C ASP A 34 -6.33 6.80 16.33
N LYS A 35 -5.43 6.29 17.16
CA LYS A 35 -4.00 6.15 16.82
C LYS A 35 -3.79 5.25 15.60
N MET A 36 -4.54 4.16 15.49
CA MET A 36 -4.49 3.25 14.34
C MET A 36 -5.01 3.93 13.08
N ARG A 37 -6.12 4.66 13.17
CA ARG A 37 -6.69 5.45 12.06
C ARG A 37 -5.70 6.51 11.56
N HIS A 38 -5.03 7.20 12.48
CA HIS A 38 -3.98 8.16 12.13
C HIS A 38 -2.75 7.47 11.52
N GLY A 39 -2.44 6.25 11.93
CA GLY A 39 -1.36 5.43 11.34
C GLY A 39 -1.60 5.06 9.88
N LEU A 40 -2.86 4.94 9.45
CA LEU A 40 -3.23 4.62 8.06
C LEU A 40 -3.39 5.86 7.16
N ARG A 41 -3.47 7.08 7.73
CA ARG A 41 -3.55 8.34 6.95
C ARG A 41 -2.44 8.49 5.90
N PRO A 42 -1.15 8.27 6.20
CA PRO A 42 -0.10 8.42 5.19
C PRO A 42 -0.25 7.41 4.05
N LEU A 43 -0.77 6.21 4.33
CA LEU A 43 -1.09 5.25 3.28
C LEU A 43 -2.22 5.77 2.39
N TRP A 44 -3.29 6.31 2.97
CA TRP A 44 -4.41 6.87 2.23
C TRP A 44 -3.98 8.05 1.34
N VAL A 45 -3.19 8.98 1.88
CA VAL A 45 -2.62 10.10 1.10
C VAL A 45 -1.74 9.57 -0.02
N GLY A 46 -0.87 8.59 0.26
CA GLY A 46 -0.02 7.97 -0.76
C GLY A 46 -0.82 7.35 -1.91
N GLN A 47 -1.99 6.74 -1.63
CA GLN A 47 -2.86 6.19 -2.67
C GLN A 47 -3.52 7.29 -3.52
N ILE A 48 -3.91 8.42 -2.92
CA ILE A 48 -4.44 9.56 -3.69
C ILE A 48 -3.35 10.11 -4.62
N VAL A 49 -2.14 10.33 -4.10
CA VAL A 49 -1.01 10.79 -4.91
C VAL A 49 -0.74 9.82 -6.07
N GLN A 50 -0.81 8.50 -5.80
CA GLN A 50 -0.65 7.47 -6.82
C GLN A 50 -1.75 7.53 -7.89
N ILE A 51 -3.01 7.77 -7.51
CA ILE A 51 -4.12 7.95 -8.47
C ILE A 51 -3.88 9.17 -9.35
N VAL A 52 -3.51 10.29 -8.75
CA VAL A 52 -3.24 11.54 -9.49
C VAL A 52 -2.06 11.34 -10.46
N ALA A 53 -0.97 10.74 -10.00
CA ALA A 53 0.19 10.44 -10.83
C ALA A 53 -0.17 9.48 -11.98
N GLY A 54 -0.93 8.41 -11.69
CA GLY A 54 -1.42 7.46 -12.70
C GLY A 54 -2.33 8.13 -13.73
N ALA A 55 -3.22 9.03 -13.30
CA ALA A 55 -4.10 9.78 -14.19
C ALA A 55 -3.30 10.73 -15.11
N LEU A 56 -2.35 11.48 -14.55
CA LEU A 56 -1.48 12.36 -15.33
C LEU A 56 -0.65 11.55 -16.34
N LEU A 57 -0.07 10.43 -15.91
CA LEU A 57 0.69 9.55 -16.78
C LEU A 57 -0.18 8.98 -17.90
N SER A 58 -1.40 8.55 -17.60
CA SER A 58 -2.36 8.04 -18.59
C SER A 58 -2.79 9.11 -19.58
N LEU A 59 -3.00 10.36 -19.13
CA LEU A 59 -3.34 11.46 -20.02
C LEU A 59 -2.20 11.80 -20.98
N VAL A 60 -0.97 11.93 -20.46
CA VAL A 60 0.21 12.21 -21.29
C VAL A 60 0.45 11.09 -22.29
N ALA A 61 0.44 9.84 -21.84
CA ALA A 61 0.63 8.70 -22.72
C ALA A 61 -0.53 8.51 -23.71
N GLY A 62 -1.77 8.82 -23.29
CA GLY A 62 -2.95 8.80 -24.15
C GLY A 62 -2.87 9.80 -25.28
N ASN A 63 -2.47 11.06 -24.98
CA ASN A 63 -2.23 12.07 -26.00
C ASN A 63 -1.10 11.66 -26.95
N PHE A 64 -0.01 11.11 -26.39
CA PHE A 64 1.15 10.69 -27.19
C PHE A 64 0.81 9.57 -28.18
N TRP A 65 0.20 8.46 -27.76
CA TRP A 65 -0.10 7.36 -28.69
C TRP A 65 -1.16 7.74 -29.72
N PHE A 66 -2.04 8.69 -29.41
CA PHE A 66 -3.00 9.21 -30.35
C PHE A 66 -2.33 10.04 -31.44
N GLU A 67 -1.36 10.90 -31.08
CA GLU A 67 -0.58 11.72 -31.99
C GLU A 67 0.32 10.88 -32.88
N TYR A 68 1.02 9.89 -32.29
CA TYR A 68 1.98 9.02 -32.98
C TYR A 68 1.37 7.69 -33.49
N ARG A 69 0.05 7.64 -33.71
CA ARG A 69 -0.65 6.42 -34.15
C ARG A 69 -0.18 5.85 -35.49
N GLN A 70 0.44 6.67 -36.33
CA GLN A 70 0.98 6.24 -37.64
C GLN A 70 2.30 5.47 -37.50
N TYR A 71 2.98 5.56 -36.36
CA TYR A 71 4.24 4.91 -36.06
C TYR A 71 4.04 3.75 -35.09
N PRO A 72 3.97 2.48 -35.55
CA PRO A 72 3.60 1.35 -34.69
C PRO A 72 4.46 1.17 -33.44
N HIS A 73 5.77 1.45 -33.53
CA HIS A 73 6.70 1.34 -32.40
C HIS A 73 6.46 2.39 -31.32
N LEU A 74 6.15 3.64 -31.71
CA LEU A 74 5.83 4.74 -30.77
C LEU A 74 4.44 4.55 -30.18
N LEU A 75 3.47 4.11 -30.98
CA LEU A 75 2.13 3.73 -30.52
C LEU A 75 2.21 2.65 -29.44
N PHE A 76 3.03 1.61 -29.68
CA PHE A 76 3.23 0.54 -28.71
C PHE A 76 3.84 1.05 -27.38
N CYS A 77 4.86 1.92 -27.46
CA CYS A 77 5.44 2.56 -26.29
C CYS A 77 4.41 3.38 -25.50
N GLY A 78 3.65 4.23 -26.20
CA GLY A 78 2.59 5.05 -25.59
C GLY A 78 1.50 4.19 -24.92
N LEU A 79 1.09 3.10 -25.58
CA LEU A 79 0.09 2.19 -25.04
C LEU A 79 0.58 1.46 -23.78
N LEU A 80 1.84 1.03 -23.73
CA LEU A 80 2.44 0.40 -22.55
C LEU A 80 2.47 1.35 -21.35
N VAL A 81 2.89 2.60 -21.57
CA VAL A 81 2.93 3.61 -20.49
C VAL A 81 1.52 3.98 -20.04
N HIS A 82 0.57 4.09 -20.99
CA HIS A 82 -0.84 4.33 -20.67
C HIS A 82 -1.42 3.21 -19.81
N LEU A 83 -1.20 1.96 -20.21
CA LEU A 83 -1.65 0.78 -19.45
C LEU A 83 -1.04 0.75 -18.04
N TYR A 84 0.23 1.13 -17.90
CA TYR A 84 0.87 1.24 -16.58
C TYR A 84 0.22 2.32 -15.71
N GLY A 85 -0.12 3.49 -16.27
CA GLY A 85 -0.86 4.55 -15.57
C GLY A 85 -2.24 4.07 -15.09
N VAL A 86 -2.99 3.36 -15.95
CA VAL A 86 -4.27 2.73 -15.57
C VAL A 86 -4.07 1.70 -14.46
N LEU A 87 -3.03 0.88 -14.54
CA LEU A 87 -2.68 -0.10 -13.52
C LEU A 87 -2.43 0.57 -12.16
N MET A 88 -1.70 1.69 -12.13
CA MET A 88 -1.47 2.48 -10.91
C MET A 88 -2.80 2.93 -10.28
N ILE A 89 -3.75 3.40 -11.09
CA ILE A 89 -5.07 3.86 -10.61
C ILE A 89 -5.86 2.68 -10.03
N VAL A 90 -5.92 1.55 -10.73
CA VAL A 90 -6.66 0.35 -10.30
C VAL A 90 -6.15 -0.18 -8.97
N PHE A 91 -4.82 -0.30 -8.81
CA PHE A 91 -4.22 -0.77 -7.56
C PHE A 91 -4.46 0.21 -6.40
N ALA A 92 -4.31 1.51 -6.66
CA ALA A 92 -4.57 2.53 -5.64
C ALA A 92 -6.06 2.56 -5.24
N ALA A 93 -6.97 2.45 -6.18
CA ALA A 93 -8.42 2.37 -5.90
C ALA A 93 -8.76 1.12 -5.07
N ARG A 94 -8.14 -0.03 -5.40
CA ARG A 94 -8.32 -1.26 -4.62
C ARG A 94 -7.81 -1.13 -3.19
N ASN A 95 -6.63 -0.51 -3.00
CA ASN A 95 -6.08 -0.24 -1.68
C ASN A 95 -6.99 0.68 -0.85
N LEU A 96 -7.49 1.77 -1.46
CA LEU A 96 -8.44 2.68 -0.81
C LEU A 96 -9.74 1.97 -0.43
N HIS A 97 -10.24 1.07 -1.28
CA HIS A 97 -11.42 0.27 -0.99
C HIS A 97 -11.19 -0.64 0.22
N LEU A 98 -10.07 -1.35 0.26
CA LEU A 98 -9.71 -2.22 1.40
C LEU A 98 -9.56 -1.42 2.70
N ILE A 99 -8.95 -0.23 2.64
CA ILE A 99 -8.81 0.65 3.82
C ILE A 99 -10.19 1.12 4.31
N LYS A 100 -11.12 1.48 3.41
CA LYS A 100 -12.48 1.91 3.78
C LYS A 100 -13.32 0.80 4.41
N GLN A 101 -13.02 -0.47 4.12
CA GLN A 101 -13.73 -1.61 4.70
C GLN A 101 -13.32 -1.91 6.15
N ILE A 102 -12.29 -1.23 6.68
CA ILE A 102 -11.88 -1.39 8.07
C ILE A 102 -12.84 -0.57 8.93
N ASP A 103 -13.78 -1.28 9.57
CA ASP A 103 -14.67 -0.69 10.57
C ASP A 103 -13.97 -0.72 11.94
N TYR A 104 -13.63 0.44 12.45
CA TYR A 104 -12.93 0.59 13.72
C TYR A 104 -13.84 0.34 14.95
N ALA A 105 -15.16 0.29 14.77
CA ALA A 105 -16.12 -0.09 15.80
C ALA A 105 -16.31 -1.61 15.91
N ALA A 106 -15.87 -2.36 14.90
CA ALA A 106 -16.00 -3.82 14.86
C ALA A 106 -15.09 -4.52 15.90
N PRO A 107 -15.37 -5.80 16.21
CA PRO A 107 -14.49 -6.60 17.05
C PRO A 107 -13.05 -6.65 16.54
N VAL A 108 -12.08 -6.72 17.46
CA VAL A 108 -10.63 -6.70 17.14
C VAL A 108 -10.25 -7.76 16.09
N LEU A 109 -10.87 -8.94 16.15
CA LEU A 109 -10.64 -10.03 15.19
C LEU A 109 -11.00 -9.65 13.75
N ASP A 110 -12.10 -8.90 13.55
CA ASP A 110 -12.52 -8.46 12.23
C ASP A 110 -11.55 -7.41 11.66
N ILE A 111 -11.09 -6.51 12.51
CA ILE A 111 -10.07 -5.50 12.14
C ILE A 111 -8.77 -6.21 11.72
N GLN A 112 -8.31 -7.21 12.49
CA GLN A 112 -7.13 -8.01 12.17
C GLN A 112 -7.26 -8.72 10.81
N ARG A 113 -8.43 -9.32 10.55
CA ARG A 113 -8.71 -10.00 9.28
C ARG A 113 -8.61 -9.03 8.10
N ARG A 114 -9.20 -7.83 8.21
CA ARG A 114 -9.15 -6.79 7.16
C ARG A 114 -7.73 -6.27 6.92
N LEU A 115 -6.96 -6.06 7.98
CA LEU A 115 -5.55 -5.69 7.85
C LEU A 115 -4.72 -6.81 7.21
N ALA A 116 -4.98 -8.07 7.54
CA ALA A 116 -4.33 -9.21 6.92
C ALA A 116 -4.68 -9.33 5.42
N GLU A 117 -5.93 -9.06 5.03
CA GLU A 117 -6.35 -9.00 3.62
C GLU A 117 -5.60 -7.89 2.86
N LEU A 118 -5.52 -6.68 3.43
CA LEU A 118 -4.79 -5.55 2.86
C LEU A 118 -3.30 -5.88 2.70
N ARG A 119 -2.69 -6.49 3.71
CA ARG A 119 -1.31 -6.94 3.67
C ARG A 119 -1.09 -8.00 2.60
N ALA A 120 -1.94 -9.02 2.55
CA ALA A 120 -1.86 -10.09 1.56
C ALA A 120 -1.98 -9.56 0.14
N TRP A 121 -2.89 -8.62 -0.11
CA TRP A 121 -3.03 -7.94 -1.40
C TRP A 121 -1.74 -7.22 -1.79
N LYS A 122 -1.21 -6.38 -0.90
CA LYS A 122 0.02 -5.62 -1.16
C LYS A 122 1.23 -6.50 -1.43
N THR A 123 1.42 -7.56 -0.63
CA THR A 123 2.62 -8.39 -0.71
C THR A 123 2.55 -9.42 -1.83
N ARG A 124 1.37 -9.99 -2.11
CA ARG A 124 1.21 -11.10 -3.07
C ARG A 124 0.88 -10.65 -4.47
N ILE A 125 0.22 -9.50 -4.63
CA ILE A 125 -0.25 -9.04 -5.94
C ILE A 125 0.40 -7.71 -6.32
N GLU A 126 0.24 -6.67 -5.51
CA GLU A 126 0.70 -5.32 -5.85
C GLU A 126 2.23 -5.25 -5.98
N ALA A 127 2.97 -5.70 -4.97
CA ALA A 127 4.43 -5.60 -4.94
C ALA A 127 5.11 -6.34 -6.11
N PRO A 128 4.79 -7.63 -6.44
CA PRO A 128 5.42 -8.29 -7.55
C PRO A 128 5.03 -7.69 -8.91
N VAL A 129 3.78 -7.23 -9.08
CA VAL A 129 3.35 -6.59 -10.33
C VAL A 129 4.11 -5.28 -10.56
N PHE A 130 4.18 -4.39 -9.55
CA PHE A 130 4.94 -3.14 -9.67
C PHE A 130 6.45 -3.37 -9.79
N LEU A 131 6.96 -4.43 -9.21
CA LEU A 131 8.37 -4.80 -9.34
C LEU A 131 8.69 -5.19 -10.78
N VAL A 132 7.89 -6.07 -11.38
CA VAL A 132 8.10 -6.51 -12.78
C VAL A 132 7.86 -5.36 -13.75
N THR A 133 6.73 -4.67 -13.64
CA THR A 133 6.39 -3.55 -14.54
C THR A 133 7.35 -2.37 -14.37
N GLY A 134 7.80 -2.09 -13.15
CA GLY A 134 8.78 -1.03 -12.86
C GLY A 134 10.14 -1.27 -13.51
N CYS A 135 10.57 -2.52 -13.68
CA CYS A 135 11.81 -2.84 -14.38
C CYS A 135 11.76 -2.53 -15.89
N PHE A 136 10.55 -2.45 -16.47
CA PHE A 136 10.40 -2.27 -17.92
C PHE A 136 9.76 -0.95 -18.33
N VAL A 137 8.88 -0.35 -17.51
CA VAL A 137 8.07 0.83 -17.89
C VAL A 137 8.91 2.07 -18.21
N TRP A 138 10.07 2.22 -17.59
CA TRP A 138 10.96 3.34 -17.84
C TRP A 138 11.53 3.36 -19.27
N ILE A 139 11.64 2.17 -19.94
CA ILE A 139 12.13 2.06 -21.32
C ILE A 139 11.17 2.74 -22.29
N PRO A 140 9.87 2.35 -22.41
CA PRO A 140 8.94 3.04 -23.28
C PRO A 140 8.72 4.50 -22.87
N ALA A 141 8.76 4.83 -21.56
CA ALA A 141 8.64 6.20 -21.10
C ALA A 141 9.81 7.08 -21.59
N LEU A 142 11.03 6.55 -21.57
CA LEU A 142 12.22 7.25 -22.08
C LEU A 142 12.16 7.41 -23.59
N LEU A 143 11.74 6.38 -24.33
CA LEU A 143 11.54 6.46 -25.78
C LEU A 143 10.47 7.47 -26.17
N MET A 144 9.36 7.55 -25.40
CA MET A 144 8.34 8.59 -25.56
C MET A 144 8.91 9.99 -25.34
N LEU A 145 9.73 10.18 -24.31
CA LEU A 145 10.35 11.47 -24.00
C LEU A 145 11.24 11.94 -25.17
N PHE A 146 12.10 11.05 -25.69
CA PHE A 146 12.93 11.40 -26.84
C PHE A 146 12.13 11.67 -28.10
N ALA A 147 11.09 10.90 -28.39
CA ALA A 147 10.22 11.12 -29.53
C ALA A 147 9.48 12.47 -29.41
N GLY A 148 9.04 12.84 -28.21
CA GLY A 148 8.43 14.17 -27.93
C GLY A 148 9.41 15.34 -28.11
N LEU A 149 10.71 15.11 -27.98
CA LEU A 149 11.78 16.06 -28.30
C LEU A 149 12.19 16.06 -29.79
N GLY A 150 11.51 15.28 -30.62
CA GLY A 150 11.75 15.19 -32.06
C GLY A 150 12.82 14.16 -32.46
N ALA A 151 13.33 13.36 -31.53
CA ALA A 151 14.35 12.34 -31.79
C ALA A 151 13.75 10.92 -31.72
N ASP A 152 13.50 10.30 -32.88
CA ASP A 152 13.09 8.91 -32.95
C ASP A 152 14.30 7.97 -32.76
N VAL A 153 14.62 7.67 -31.50
CA VAL A 153 15.76 6.81 -31.11
C VAL A 153 15.62 5.39 -31.68
N TRP A 154 14.41 4.91 -31.89
CA TRP A 154 14.17 3.57 -32.45
C TRP A 154 14.70 3.46 -33.88
N ARG A 155 14.53 4.53 -34.67
CA ARG A 155 15.00 4.59 -36.05
C ARG A 155 16.45 5.02 -36.17
N LEU A 156 16.87 6.01 -35.36
CA LEU A 156 18.22 6.56 -35.43
C LEU A 156 19.29 5.62 -34.84
N HIS A 157 18.93 4.97 -33.70
CA HIS A 157 19.90 4.15 -32.95
C HIS A 157 19.24 2.87 -32.41
N PRO A 158 18.92 1.88 -33.25
CA PRO A 158 18.31 0.61 -32.82
C PRO A 158 19.18 -0.18 -31.82
N GLU A 159 20.49 0.06 -31.82
CA GLU A 159 21.44 -0.48 -30.83
C GLU A 159 21.08 -0.04 -29.42
N VAL A 160 20.74 1.25 -29.24
CA VAL A 160 20.38 1.83 -27.93
C VAL A 160 19.13 1.15 -27.40
N VAL A 161 18.13 0.92 -28.24
CA VAL A 161 16.88 0.24 -27.83
C VAL A 161 17.16 -1.19 -27.38
N ARG A 162 18.05 -1.92 -28.09
CA ARG A 162 18.47 -3.28 -27.69
C ARG A 162 19.16 -3.27 -26.33
N TRP A 163 20.08 -2.33 -26.11
CA TRP A 163 20.76 -2.16 -24.82
C TRP A 163 19.79 -1.80 -23.70
N LEU A 164 18.79 -0.93 -23.96
CA LEU A 164 17.75 -0.58 -23.00
C LEU A 164 16.90 -1.82 -22.64
N CYS A 165 16.47 -2.61 -23.62
CA CYS A 165 15.75 -3.85 -23.37
C CYS A 165 16.57 -4.86 -22.58
N ALA A 166 17.85 -5.03 -22.94
CA ALA A 166 18.77 -5.91 -22.22
C ALA A 166 18.96 -5.45 -20.76
N SER A 167 19.07 -4.13 -20.52
CA SER A 167 19.16 -3.58 -19.15
C SER A 167 17.89 -3.79 -18.34
N GLY A 168 16.70 -3.75 -18.97
CA GLY A 168 15.43 -4.11 -18.33
C GLY A 168 15.42 -5.56 -17.85
N VAL A 169 15.85 -6.49 -18.70
CA VAL A 169 15.99 -7.91 -18.33
C VAL A 169 17.04 -8.09 -17.23
N ALA A 170 18.20 -7.43 -17.36
CA ALA A 170 19.25 -7.49 -16.36
C ALA A 170 18.78 -6.95 -15.00
N SER A 171 18.03 -5.83 -14.98
CA SER A 171 17.47 -5.27 -13.75
C SER A 171 16.48 -6.23 -13.07
N LEU A 172 15.67 -6.94 -13.86
CA LEU A 172 14.74 -7.95 -13.35
C LEU A 172 15.48 -9.16 -12.76
N LEU A 173 16.53 -9.63 -13.42
CA LEU A 173 17.37 -10.71 -12.92
C LEU A 173 18.11 -10.30 -11.64
N LEU A 174 18.67 -9.09 -11.58
CA LEU A 174 19.32 -8.55 -10.39
C LEU A 174 18.32 -8.42 -9.22
N MET A 175 17.12 -7.92 -9.49
CA MET A 175 16.07 -7.81 -8.49
C MET A 175 15.62 -9.19 -7.97
N TRP A 176 15.44 -10.16 -8.89
CA TRP A 176 15.12 -11.53 -8.51
C TRP A 176 16.21 -12.16 -7.64
N LEU A 177 17.48 -11.96 -8.03
CA LEU A 177 18.64 -12.43 -7.27
C LEU A 177 18.72 -11.78 -5.89
N ALA A 178 18.52 -10.46 -5.83
CA ALA A 178 18.49 -9.72 -4.57
C ALA A 178 17.38 -10.24 -3.63
N ILE A 179 16.16 -10.45 -4.13
CA ILE A 179 15.05 -11.03 -3.36
C ILE A 179 15.41 -12.43 -2.86
N ARG A 180 16.01 -13.26 -3.73
CA ARG A 180 16.43 -14.61 -3.36
C ARG A 180 17.52 -14.60 -2.29
N LEU A 181 18.50 -13.68 -2.40
CA LEU A 181 19.59 -13.51 -1.43
C LEU A 181 19.05 -13.04 -0.07
N ILE A 182 18.18 -12.03 -0.08
CA ILE A 182 17.54 -11.52 1.14
C ILE A 182 16.72 -12.61 1.83
N ARG A 183 15.96 -13.41 1.06
CA ARG A 183 15.21 -14.56 1.60
C ARG A 183 16.14 -15.59 2.25
N ARG A 184 17.31 -15.81 1.67
CA ARG A 184 18.28 -16.78 2.17
C ARG A 184 19.00 -16.31 3.43
N VAL A 185 19.35 -15.02 3.51
CA VAL A 185 20.13 -14.43 4.60
C VAL A 185 19.24 -14.00 5.77
N TRP A 186 18.12 -13.33 5.48
CA TRP A 186 17.26 -12.67 6.49
C TRP A 186 15.92 -13.36 6.70
N GLY A 187 15.61 -14.39 5.91
CA GLY A 187 14.35 -15.13 5.96
C GLY A 187 13.18 -14.43 5.25
N ALA A 188 12.18 -15.23 4.85
CA ALA A 188 11.01 -14.75 4.12
C ALA A 188 10.18 -13.70 4.88
N ARG A 189 10.17 -13.76 6.22
CA ARG A 189 9.39 -12.87 7.10
C ARG A 189 9.83 -11.41 7.01
N VAL A 190 11.11 -11.13 6.76
CA VAL A 190 11.62 -9.74 6.65
C VAL A 190 11.11 -9.10 5.37
N LEU A 191 11.14 -9.80 4.25
CA LEU A 191 10.63 -9.32 2.96
C LEU A 191 9.11 -9.05 3.01
N GLU A 192 8.34 -9.93 3.63
CA GLU A 192 6.91 -9.74 3.81
C GLU A 192 6.59 -8.52 4.69
N ARG A 193 7.41 -8.27 5.71
CA ARG A 193 7.28 -7.08 6.58
C ARG A 193 7.57 -5.80 5.83
N GLU A 194 8.61 -5.76 5.00
CA GLU A 194 8.96 -4.57 4.21
C GLU A 194 7.96 -4.30 3.09
N ALA A 195 7.51 -5.36 2.39
CA ALA A 195 6.52 -5.25 1.33
C ALA A 195 5.13 -4.78 1.81
N ALA A 196 4.76 -5.07 3.07
CA ALA A 196 3.51 -4.59 3.68
C ALA A 196 3.47 -3.06 3.87
N GLY A 197 4.64 -2.41 3.95
CA GLY A 197 4.77 -0.98 4.16
C GLY A 197 4.66 -0.55 5.64
N TYR A 198 5.26 0.62 5.93
CA TYR A 198 5.36 1.15 7.29
C TYR A 198 4.01 1.37 7.98
N SER A 199 3.02 1.89 7.24
CA SER A 199 1.70 2.24 7.78
C SER A 199 0.90 1.01 8.23
N VAL A 200 0.97 -0.09 7.47
CA VAL A 200 0.30 -1.35 7.83
C VAL A 200 0.96 -1.97 9.05
N ARG A 201 2.29 -1.98 9.11
CA ARG A 201 3.04 -2.45 10.29
C ARG A 201 2.71 -1.67 11.56
N ARG A 202 2.59 -0.35 11.45
CA ARG A 202 2.24 0.50 12.58
C ARG A 202 0.82 0.21 13.08
N ALA A 203 -0.13 -0.01 12.18
CA ALA A 203 -1.51 -0.37 12.54
C ALA A 203 -1.56 -1.75 13.22
N GLU A 204 -0.83 -2.75 12.71
CA GLU A 204 -0.72 -4.08 13.30
C GLU A 204 -0.10 -4.03 14.72
N ALA A 205 0.95 -3.22 14.93
CA ALA A 205 1.60 -3.08 16.23
C ALA A 205 0.66 -2.48 17.29
N VAL A 206 -0.11 -1.44 16.93
CA VAL A 206 -1.10 -0.84 17.82
C VAL A 206 -2.22 -1.84 18.16
N LEU A 207 -2.63 -2.64 17.18
CA LEU A 207 -3.67 -3.65 17.38
C LEU A 207 -3.23 -4.80 18.31
N GLU A 208 -1.97 -5.24 18.19
CA GLU A 208 -1.39 -6.24 19.08
C GLU A 208 -1.29 -5.72 20.53
N GLU A 209 -1.00 -4.43 20.69
CA GLU A 209 -1.02 -3.79 22.00
C GLU A 209 -2.44 -3.78 22.60
N VAL A 210 -3.47 -3.46 21.81
CA VAL A 210 -4.89 -3.52 22.25
C VAL A 210 -5.26 -4.91 22.71
N ARG A 211 -4.88 -5.95 21.96
CA ARG A 211 -5.18 -7.34 22.27
C ARG A 211 -4.56 -7.81 23.59
N ARG A 212 -3.33 -7.40 23.89
CA ARG A 212 -2.69 -7.74 25.18
C ARG A 212 -3.46 -7.20 26.37
N PHE A 213 -3.99 -5.98 26.25
CA PHE A 213 -4.77 -5.37 27.32
C PHE A 213 -6.20 -5.91 27.48
N GLU A 214 -6.75 -6.59 26.47
CA GLU A 214 -8.05 -7.28 26.61
C GLU A 214 -7.94 -8.64 27.32
N HIS A 215 -6.70 -9.17 27.45
CA HIS A 215 -6.43 -10.47 28.09
C HIS A 215 -5.82 -10.37 29.49
N ASP A 216 -5.32 -9.19 29.89
CA ASP A 216 -4.88 -8.87 31.25
C ASP A 216 -6.02 -8.23 32.07
#